data_cc0a21097b8ca121ef0d4442ddfacef1
#
_entry.id   cc0a21097b8ca121ef0d4442ddfacef1
#
_cell.length_a   1.000
_cell.length_b   1.000
_cell.length_c   1.000
_cell.angle_alpha   90.00
_cell.angle_beta   90.00
_cell.angle_gamma   90.00
#
_symmetry.space_group_name_H-M   'P 1'
#
loop_
_entity.id
_entity.type
_entity.pdbx_description
1 polymer ?
#
loop_
_entity_poly.entity_id
_entity_poly.type
_entity_poly.pdbx_seq_one_letter_code
_entity_poly.pdbx_strand_id
1 'polypeptide(L)'
;MHRFYCPDIADTLMLGEEDSKHCVKVLRMAEGDTIEVVDGNGTLYTCRITMAHPKRCAIEVLDKEKQAPHWGYRIVLAIAPTKNLDRIEWLVEKCVEMGIDRIIPLRCHNSERTVLKTERLRKIMVAAMKQSLKATLPQLDEMTSIEQVIAEPFDGTRCIAYCDAMLPREQRHTLASAYKPCNNVMVLIGPEGDFSPEEVQAATAAGFVPVTLGDSRLRTETAGMMAVAFIHALDQSAKCKV
;
A
#
# COMPACT_ATOMS: atom_id res chain seq x y z
N MET A 1 10.75 -6.14 20.26
CA MET A 1 10.70 -7.54 19.82
C MET A 1 10.90 -7.55 18.31
N HIS A 2 11.52 -8.57 17.72
CA HIS A 2 11.78 -8.63 16.28
C HIS A 2 10.58 -9.31 15.58
N ARG A 3 10.08 -8.69 14.49
CA ARG A 3 8.90 -9.16 13.74
C ARG A 3 9.32 -9.85 12.44
N PHE A 4 8.78 -11.05 12.21
CA PHE A 4 9.01 -11.87 11.03
C PHE A 4 7.70 -12.09 10.25
N TYR A 5 7.81 -12.51 9.00
CA TYR A 5 6.66 -12.78 8.15
C TYR A 5 6.61 -14.26 7.76
N CYS A 6 5.50 -14.91 8.07
CA CYS A 6 5.26 -16.31 7.71
C CYS A 6 3.79 -16.47 7.33
N PRO A 7 3.44 -16.39 6.02
CA PRO A 7 2.05 -16.43 5.56
C PRO A 7 1.36 -17.77 5.83
N ASP A 8 2.12 -18.83 5.94
CA ASP A 8 1.72 -20.22 6.17
C ASP A 8 2.09 -20.74 7.57
N ILE A 9 2.22 -19.84 8.55
CA ILE A 9 2.62 -20.17 9.93
C ILE A 9 1.74 -21.26 10.57
N ALA A 10 0.44 -21.27 10.24
CA ALA A 10 -0.48 -22.27 10.79
C ALA A 10 -0.15 -23.71 10.36
N ASP A 11 0.49 -23.86 9.20
CA ASP A 11 0.77 -25.16 8.59
C ASP A 11 2.23 -25.59 8.78
N THR A 12 3.18 -24.63 8.69
CA THR A 12 4.61 -24.95 8.61
C THR A 12 5.34 -24.84 9.94
N LEU A 13 4.93 -23.92 10.84
CA LEU A 13 5.62 -23.60 12.10
C LEU A 13 7.14 -23.36 11.88
N MET A 14 7.48 -22.74 10.73
CA MET A 14 8.86 -22.52 10.32
C MET A 14 9.01 -21.21 9.60
N LEU A 15 10.04 -20.43 9.94
CA LEU A 15 10.36 -19.20 9.22
C LEU A 15 10.91 -19.53 7.82
N GLY A 16 10.58 -18.70 6.84
CA GLY A 16 11.19 -18.75 5.52
C GLY A 16 12.72 -18.61 5.57
N GLU A 17 13.44 -19.03 4.52
CA GLU A 17 14.91 -19.10 4.53
C GLU A 17 15.57 -17.73 4.81
N GLU A 18 15.07 -16.64 4.20
CA GLU A 18 15.59 -15.28 4.43
C GLU A 18 15.41 -14.86 5.89
N ASP A 19 14.21 -15.07 6.44
CA ASP A 19 13.87 -14.72 7.83
C ASP A 19 14.58 -15.64 8.83
N SER A 20 14.76 -16.94 8.52
CA SER A 20 15.59 -17.85 9.33
C SER A 20 17.04 -17.39 9.41
N LYS A 21 17.63 -17.00 8.26
CA LYS A 21 18.99 -16.47 8.21
C LYS A 21 19.11 -15.15 8.98
N HIS A 22 18.15 -14.26 8.83
CA HIS A 22 18.12 -12.99 9.56
C HIS A 22 18.03 -13.22 11.08
N CYS A 23 17.12 -14.07 11.52
CA CYS A 23 16.91 -14.45 12.92
C CYS A 23 18.19 -14.98 13.57
N VAL A 24 18.78 -16.04 12.95
CA VAL A 24 19.90 -16.77 13.57
C VAL A 24 21.26 -16.12 13.34
N LYS A 25 21.52 -15.57 12.12
CA LYS A 25 22.84 -15.04 11.76
C LYS A 25 23.01 -13.56 12.08
N VAL A 26 21.96 -12.76 11.84
CA VAL A 26 22.03 -11.29 12.01
C VAL A 26 21.65 -10.92 13.44
N LEU A 27 20.50 -11.38 13.90
CA LEU A 27 20.00 -11.08 15.24
C LEU A 27 20.57 -12.00 16.33
N ARG A 28 21.22 -13.11 15.93
CA ARG A 28 21.88 -14.07 16.82
C ARG A 28 20.94 -14.68 17.87
N MET A 29 19.69 -14.86 17.46
CA MET A 29 18.69 -15.49 18.31
C MET A 29 18.93 -16.99 18.43
N ALA A 30 18.60 -17.56 19.59
CA ALA A 30 18.83 -18.93 19.99
C ALA A 30 17.53 -19.67 20.30
N GLU A 31 17.61 -20.96 20.50
CA GLU A 31 16.50 -21.78 21.01
C GLU A 31 16.04 -21.27 22.36
N GLY A 32 14.72 -21.15 22.54
CA GLY A 32 14.10 -20.59 23.74
C GLY A 32 13.75 -19.10 23.62
N ASP A 33 14.37 -18.36 22.70
CA ASP A 33 14.08 -16.93 22.50
C ASP A 33 12.65 -16.73 21.95
N THR A 34 12.05 -15.60 22.31
CA THR A 34 10.71 -15.22 21.85
C THR A 34 10.77 -14.21 20.74
N ILE A 35 9.97 -14.43 19.70
CA ILE A 35 9.84 -13.58 18.53
C ILE A 35 8.37 -13.28 18.21
N GLU A 36 8.13 -12.21 17.46
CA GLU A 36 6.83 -11.94 16.83
C GLU A 36 6.82 -12.43 15.39
N VAL A 37 5.72 -13.06 14.98
CA VAL A 37 5.49 -13.50 13.60
C VAL A 37 4.12 -13.00 13.15
N VAL A 38 4.02 -12.53 11.91
CA VAL A 38 2.74 -12.12 11.29
C VAL A 38 2.46 -12.95 10.04
N ASP A 39 1.17 -13.23 9.83
CA ASP A 39 0.71 -13.99 8.65
C ASP A 39 0.41 -13.11 7.43
N GLY A 40 0.41 -11.78 7.58
CA GLY A 40 -0.01 -10.84 6.55
C GLY A 40 -1.53 -10.70 6.41
N ASN A 41 -2.30 -11.45 7.20
CA ASN A 41 -3.77 -11.44 7.20
C ASN A 41 -4.33 -10.82 8.50
N GLY A 42 -3.51 -10.02 9.17
CA GLY A 42 -3.90 -9.31 10.39
C GLY A 42 -3.80 -10.15 11.66
N THR A 43 -3.05 -11.25 11.68
CA THR A 43 -2.77 -11.99 12.91
C THR A 43 -1.32 -11.84 13.33
N LEU A 44 -1.12 -11.44 14.56
CA LEU A 44 0.17 -11.42 15.24
C LEU A 44 0.30 -12.66 16.12
N TYR A 45 1.40 -13.37 15.96
CA TYR A 45 1.76 -14.55 16.74
C TYR A 45 2.96 -14.25 17.63
N THR A 46 2.86 -14.59 18.91
CA THR A 46 4.01 -14.69 19.80
C THR A 46 4.56 -16.09 19.74
N CYS A 47 5.78 -16.26 19.31
CA CYS A 47 6.39 -17.58 19.08
C CYS A 47 7.68 -17.74 19.86
N ARG A 48 8.00 -19.00 20.23
CA ARG A 48 9.28 -19.40 20.79
C ARG A 48 10.08 -20.17 19.72
N ILE A 49 11.37 -19.90 19.62
CA ILE A 49 12.28 -20.64 18.74
C ILE A 49 12.52 -22.01 19.35
N THR A 50 12.21 -23.07 18.62
CA THR A 50 12.41 -24.47 19.02
C THR A 50 13.66 -25.08 18.36
N MET A 51 14.08 -24.54 17.20
CA MET A 51 15.31 -24.92 16.52
C MET A 51 15.93 -23.70 15.81
N ALA A 52 17.08 -23.24 16.26
CA ALA A 52 17.78 -22.10 15.70
C ALA A 52 18.69 -22.53 14.53
N HIS A 53 18.11 -22.79 13.36
CA HIS A 53 18.85 -23.17 12.16
C HIS A 53 18.75 -22.10 11.07
N PRO A 54 19.86 -21.63 10.44
CA PRO A 54 19.86 -20.45 9.55
C PRO A 54 19.11 -20.63 8.22
N LYS A 55 18.67 -21.83 7.88
CA LYS A 55 17.83 -22.10 6.71
C LYS A 55 16.41 -22.56 7.08
N ARG A 56 16.21 -23.03 8.29
CA ARG A 56 14.97 -23.66 8.75
C ARG A 56 14.79 -23.42 10.25
N CYS A 57 14.52 -22.16 10.64
CA CYS A 57 14.27 -21.81 12.02
C CYS A 57 12.85 -22.28 12.38
N ALA A 58 12.76 -23.32 13.22
CA ALA A 58 11.47 -23.83 13.68
C ALA A 58 10.99 -23.06 14.92
N ILE A 59 9.68 -22.90 15.00
CA ILE A 59 9.01 -22.13 16.04
C ILE A 59 7.80 -22.87 16.59
N GLU A 60 7.41 -22.56 17.83
CA GLU A 60 6.13 -22.95 18.38
C GLU A 60 5.31 -21.68 18.69
N VAL A 61 4.03 -21.73 18.46
CA VAL A 61 3.10 -20.62 18.77
C VAL A 61 2.76 -20.68 20.26
N LEU A 62 3.06 -19.61 20.98
CA LEU A 62 2.69 -19.43 22.39
C LEU A 62 1.36 -18.72 22.53
N ASP A 63 1.11 -17.72 21.68
CA ASP A 63 -0.10 -16.90 21.69
C ASP A 63 -0.38 -16.32 20.31
N LYS A 64 -1.62 -15.92 20.04
CA LYS A 64 -2.03 -15.23 18.81
C LYS A 64 -3.15 -14.22 19.09
N GLU A 65 -3.05 -13.07 18.43
CA GLU A 65 -4.06 -12.02 18.52
C GLU A 65 -4.36 -11.42 17.15
N LYS A 66 -5.58 -10.95 16.95
CA LYS A 66 -5.93 -10.15 15.78
C LYS A 66 -5.48 -8.71 15.98
N GLN A 67 -4.69 -8.22 15.05
CA GLN A 67 -4.21 -6.85 15.01
C GLN A 67 -4.89 -6.13 13.85
N ALA A 68 -5.96 -5.39 14.14
CA ALA A 68 -6.64 -4.57 13.14
C ALA A 68 -5.72 -3.43 12.65
N PRO A 69 -5.86 -2.97 11.40
CA PRO A 69 -5.26 -1.72 10.94
C PRO A 69 -5.71 -0.55 11.83
N HIS A 70 -4.87 0.48 11.98
CA HIS A 70 -5.22 1.68 12.76
C HIS A 70 -6.18 2.64 12.02
N TRP A 71 -6.70 2.21 10.89
CA TRP A 71 -7.77 2.87 10.12
C TRP A 71 -8.89 1.87 9.85
N GLY A 72 -10.14 2.32 9.87
CA GLY A 72 -11.32 1.46 9.76
C GLY A 72 -12.01 1.51 8.39
N TYR A 73 -11.33 2.00 7.36
CA TYR A 73 -11.84 2.20 6.00
C TYR A 73 -10.78 1.71 4.99
N ARG A 74 -11.18 1.56 3.73
CA ARG A 74 -10.30 1.02 2.68
C ARG A 74 -9.64 2.14 1.88
N ILE A 75 -8.32 2.14 1.83
CA ILE A 75 -7.52 3.06 1.01
C ILE A 75 -6.94 2.30 -0.18
N VAL A 76 -7.30 2.70 -1.40
CA VAL A 76 -6.82 2.13 -2.66
C VAL A 76 -6.09 3.20 -3.46
N LEU A 77 -4.86 2.92 -3.84
CA LEU A 77 -4.06 3.76 -4.73
C LEU A 77 -3.84 3.03 -6.06
N ALA A 78 -4.44 3.54 -7.14
CA ALA A 78 -4.13 3.11 -8.49
C ALA A 78 -3.15 4.12 -9.10
N ILE A 79 -1.94 3.71 -9.42
CA ILE A 79 -0.87 4.62 -9.80
C ILE A 79 -0.05 4.12 -10.98
N ALA A 80 0.17 4.97 -11.96
CA ALA A 80 1.03 4.65 -13.10
C ALA A 80 2.48 4.53 -12.64
N PRO A 81 3.15 3.38 -12.87
CA PRO A 81 4.55 3.23 -12.51
C PRO A 81 5.45 4.17 -13.29
N THR A 82 6.34 4.84 -12.58
CA THR A 82 7.32 5.75 -13.18
C THR A 82 8.36 5.02 -14.02
N LYS A 83 9.01 5.73 -14.94
CA LYS A 83 10.11 5.20 -15.75
C LYS A 83 11.23 4.65 -14.85
N ASN A 84 11.60 5.37 -13.79
CA ASN A 84 12.57 4.92 -12.80
C ASN A 84 11.87 4.08 -11.72
N LEU A 85 12.22 2.78 -11.66
CA LEU A 85 11.65 1.83 -10.70
C LEU A 85 11.94 2.19 -9.23
N ASP A 86 13.11 2.77 -8.93
CA ASP A 86 13.47 3.12 -7.55
C ASP A 86 12.45 4.09 -6.92
N ARG A 87 11.81 4.94 -7.74
CA ARG A 87 10.78 5.87 -7.27
C ARG A 87 9.49 5.17 -6.89
N ILE A 88 9.03 4.21 -7.71
CA ILE A 88 7.83 3.44 -7.40
C ILE A 88 8.08 2.50 -6.21
N GLU A 89 9.29 1.95 -6.09
CA GLU A 89 9.71 1.15 -4.94
C GLU A 89 9.65 1.96 -3.64
N TRP A 90 10.23 3.17 -3.67
CA TRP A 90 10.17 4.11 -2.55
C TRP A 90 8.73 4.49 -2.18
N LEU A 91 7.89 4.80 -3.18
CA LEU A 91 6.47 5.09 -2.95
C LEU A 91 5.75 3.93 -2.26
N VAL A 92 5.90 2.71 -2.79
CA VAL A 92 5.26 1.51 -2.25
C VAL A 92 5.68 1.29 -0.79
N GLU A 93 6.96 1.43 -0.47
CA GLU A 93 7.47 1.38 0.90
C GLU A 93 6.74 2.38 1.80
N LYS A 94 6.68 3.67 1.38
CA LYS A 94 6.07 4.73 2.21
C LYS A 94 4.55 4.59 2.33
N CYS A 95 3.87 4.13 1.30
CA CYS A 95 2.43 3.84 1.39
C CYS A 95 2.14 2.71 2.40
N VAL A 96 2.96 1.65 2.42
CA VAL A 96 2.81 0.58 3.41
C VAL A 96 3.11 1.08 4.82
N GLU A 97 4.14 1.90 5.01
CA GLU A 97 4.47 2.51 6.30
C GLU A 97 3.33 3.40 6.83
N MET A 98 2.71 4.21 5.98
CA MET A 98 1.59 5.08 6.38
C MET A 98 0.31 4.29 6.65
N GLY A 99 0.07 3.25 5.88
CA GLY A 99 -1.15 2.45 5.89
C GLY A 99 -1.90 2.58 4.56
N ILE A 100 -2.09 1.46 3.90
CA ILE A 100 -2.82 1.31 2.64
C ILE A 100 -3.37 -0.10 2.55
N ASP A 101 -4.47 -0.30 1.85
CA ASP A 101 -5.09 -1.62 1.71
C ASP A 101 -4.79 -2.27 0.36
N ARG A 102 -4.69 -1.46 -0.71
CA ARG A 102 -4.44 -1.98 -2.06
C ARG A 102 -3.68 -0.98 -2.92
N ILE A 103 -2.69 -1.49 -3.66
CA ILE A 103 -1.96 -0.76 -4.68
C ILE A 103 -2.20 -1.42 -6.03
N ILE A 104 -2.65 -0.64 -7.01
CA ILE A 104 -2.91 -1.08 -8.38
C ILE A 104 -1.92 -0.36 -9.31
N PRO A 105 -0.91 -1.06 -9.86
CA PRO A 105 -0.08 -0.50 -10.92
C PRO A 105 -0.95 -0.21 -12.15
N LEU A 106 -1.05 1.08 -12.53
CA LEU A 106 -2.00 1.57 -13.53
C LEU A 106 -1.32 1.75 -14.88
N ARG A 107 -1.94 1.24 -15.94
CA ARG A 107 -1.52 1.50 -17.32
C ARG A 107 -2.48 2.52 -17.94
N CYS A 108 -1.94 3.68 -18.30
CA CYS A 108 -2.61 4.80 -18.94
C CYS A 108 -2.10 5.02 -20.37
N HIS A 109 -2.77 5.87 -21.14
CA HIS A 109 -2.37 6.24 -22.49
C HIS A 109 -0.92 6.75 -22.57
N ASN A 110 -0.54 7.66 -21.65
CA ASN A 110 0.77 8.27 -21.61
C ASN A 110 1.79 7.50 -20.75
N SER A 111 1.51 6.24 -20.39
CA SER A 111 2.45 5.43 -19.59
C SER A 111 3.68 5.06 -20.39
N GLU A 112 4.87 5.50 -19.96
CA GLU A 112 6.13 5.02 -20.51
C GLU A 112 6.42 3.56 -20.13
N ARG A 113 5.95 3.14 -18.95
CA ARG A 113 6.09 1.78 -18.46
C ARG A 113 4.77 1.03 -18.54
N THR A 114 4.74 0.01 -19.38
CA THR A 114 3.54 -0.82 -19.63
C THR A 114 3.62 -2.21 -19.01
N VAL A 115 4.78 -2.59 -18.46
CA VAL A 115 5.03 -3.88 -17.78
C VAL A 115 5.76 -3.63 -16.47
N LEU A 116 5.29 -4.26 -15.42
CA LEU A 116 5.89 -4.19 -14.08
C LEU A 116 6.02 -5.59 -13.50
N LYS A 117 7.22 -5.94 -13.04
CA LYS A 117 7.45 -7.18 -12.27
C LYS A 117 7.13 -6.90 -10.80
N THR A 118 6.05 -7.46 -10.29
CA THR A 118 5.53 -7.16 -8.95
C THR A 118 6.28 -7.86 -7.82
N GLU A 119 7.06 -8.92 -8.12
CA GLU A 119 7.79 -9.72 -7.11
C GLU A 119 8.73 -8.88 -6.22
N ARG A 120 9.46 -7.92 -6.82
CA ARG A 120 10.35 -7.04 -6.05
C ARG A 120 9.56 -6.09 -5.16
N LEU A 121 8.45 -5.54 -5.66
CA LEU A 121 7.57 -4.68 -4.87
C LEU A 121 6.95 -5.44 -3.70
N ARG A 122 6.55 -6.70 -3.88
CA ARG A 122 6.05 -7.56 -2.78
C ARG A 122 7.08 -7.72 -1.67
N LYS A 123 8.36 -7.92 -2.00
CA LYS A 123 9.44 -8.00 -1.00
C LYS A 123 9.59 -6.68 -0.23
N ILE A 124 9.51 -5.55 -0.92
CA ILE A 124 9.56 -4.22 -0.29
C ILE A 124 8.36 -4.03 0.65
N MET A 125 7.16 -4.40 0.22
CA MET A 125 5.94 -4.33 1.04
C MET A 125 6.07 -5.17 2.31
N VAL A 126 6.59 -6.39 2.21
CA VAL A 126 6.84 -7.27 3.37
C VAL A 126 7.84 -6.64 4.34
N ALA A 127 8.94 -6.06 3.82
CA ALA A 127 9.92 -5.38 4.64
C ALA A 127 9.33 -4.15 5.35
N ALA A 128 8.56 -3.33 4.63
CA ALA A 128 7.90 -2.15 5.17
C ALA A 128 6.82 -2.51 6.20
N MET A 129 6.03 -3.57 5.95
CA MET A 129 5.05 -4.09 6.89
C MET A 129 5.70 -4.51 8.21
N LYS A 130 6.79 -5.29 8.15
CA LYS A 130 7.54 -5.73 9.34
C LYS A 130 8.11 -4.54 10.10
N GLN A 131 8.76 -3.60 9.39
CA GLN A 131 9.39 -2.42 9.98
C GLN A 131 8.37 -1.49 10.64
N SER A 132 7.20 -1.29 10.03
CA SER A 132 6.13 -0.45 10.56
C SER A 132 5.19 -1.18 11.53
N LEU A 133 5.57 -2.37 11.97
CA LEU A 133 4.86 -3.19 12.97
C LEU A 133 3.39 -3.47 12.63
N LYS A 134 3.09 -3.67 11.35
CA LYS A 134 1.76 -4.07 10.89
C LYS A 134 1.65 -5.60 10.75
N ALA A 135 0.45 -6.13 10.93
CA ALA A 135 0.16 -7.56 10.75
C ALA A 135 -0.56 -7.84 9.42
N THR A 136 -1.03 -6.81 8.72
CA THR A 136 -1.72 -6.94 7.43
C THR A 136 -0.81 -6.49 6.30
N LEU A 137 -0.61 -7.35 5.31
CA LEU A 137 0.09 -7.03 4.07
C LEU A 137 -0.93 -6.46 3.08
N PRO A 138 -0.73 -5.26 2.53
CA PRO A 138 -1.61 -4.71 1.52
C PRO A 138 -1.65 -5.59 0.26
N GLN A 139 -2.77 -5.54 -0.45
CA GLN A 139 -2.90 -6.18 -1.76
C GLN A 139 -2.07 -5.40 -2.80
N LEU A 140 -1.30 -6.13 -3.61
CA LEU A 140 -0.62 -5.59 -4.79
C LEU A 140 -1.15 -6.32 -6.03
N ASP A 141 -1.75 -5.56 -6.92
CA ASP A 141 -2.26 -6.10 -8.19
C ASP A 141 -1.16 -6.19 -9.24
N GLU A 142 -1.43 -6.93 -10.30
CA GLU A 142 -0.66 -6.85 -11.54
C GLU A 142 -1.01 -5.57 -12.30
N MET A 143 -0.21 -5.23 -13.33
CA MET A 143 -0.45 -4.07 -14.17
C MET A 143 -1.86 -4.11 -14.77
N THR A 144 -2.69 -3.14 -14.44
CA THR A 144 -4.11 -3.08 -14.81
C THR A 144 -4.37 -1.83 -15.64
N SER A 145 -5.18 -1.92 -16.67
CA SER A 145 -5.52 -0.76 -17.50
C SER A 145 -6.48 0.19 -16.76
N ILE A 146 -6.43 1.48 -17.10
CA ILE A 146 -7.32 2.47 -16.48
C ILE A 146 -8.79 2.13 -16.72
N GLU A 147 -9.14 1.61 -17.91
CA GLU A 147 -10.51 1.21 -18.25
C GLU A 147 -11.01 0.09 -17.32
N GLN A 148 -10.16 -0.87 -16.98
CA GLN A 148 -10.49 -1.94 -16.06
C GLN A 148 -10.69 -1.40 -14.63
N VAL A 149 -9.82 -0.48 -14.19
CA VAL A 149 -9.92 0.09 -12.84
C VAL A 149 -11.16 0.99 -12.69
N ILE A 150 -11.47 1.83 -13.67
CA ILE A 150 -12.66 2.69 -13.61
C ILE A 150 -13.97 1.91 -13.70
N ALA A 151 -13.97 0.73 -14.32
CA ALA A 151 -15.11 -0.16 -14.40
C ALA A 151 -15.32 -1.03 -13.15
N GLU A 152 -14.31 -1.11 -12.26
CA GLU A 152 -14.40 -1.91 -11.03
C GLU A 152 -15.43 -1.29 -10.06
N PRO A 153 -16.39 -2.08 -9.54
CA PRO A 153 -17.27 -1.59 -8.49
C PRO A 153 -16.50 -1.21 -7.24
N PHE A 154 -16.74 -0.01 -6.74
CA PHE A 154 -16.12 0.48 -5.52
C PHE A 154 -17.12 1.28 -4.68
N ASP A 155 -17.36 0.84 -3.46
CA ASP A 155 -18.20 1.54 -2.50
C ASP A 155 -17.33 2.52 -1.69
N GLY A 156 -17.39 3.80 -2.06
CA GLY A 156 -16.60 4.86 -1.45
C GLY A 156 -16.33 6.04 -2.38
N THR A 157 -15.51 6.96 -1.91
CA THR A 157 -15.07 8.12 -2.70
C THR A 157 -14.10 7.66 -3.79
N ARG A 158 -14.33 8.10 -5.02
CA ARG A 158 -13.45 7.84 -6.17
C ARG A 158 -12.88 9.15 -6.68
N CYS A 159 -11.56 9.28 -6.70
CA CYS A 159 -10.87 10.49 -7.13
C CYS A 159 -9.87 10.17 -8.25
N ILE A 160 -9.74 11.09 -9.21
CA ILE A 160 -8.67 11.10 -10.21
C ILE A 160 -7.85 12.37 -10.00
N ALA A 161 -6.56 12.22 -9.65
CA ALA A 161 -5.67 13.37 -9.47
C ALA A 161 -5.25 13.87 -10.85
N TYR A 162 -5.85 14.96 -11.28
CA TYR A 162 -5.65 15.58 -12.58
C TYR A 162 -5.51 17.08 -12.45
N CYS A 163 -4.45 17.63 -13.06
CA CYS A 163 -4.20 19.06 -13.11
C CYS A 163 -4.86 19.68 -14.34
N ASP A 164 -6.15 19.98 -14.27
CA ASP A 164 -6.80 20.73 -15.32
C ASP A 164 -6.28 22.18 -15.36
N ALA A 165 -5.33 22.43 -16.26
CA ALA A 165 -4.77 23.77 -16.46
C ALA A 165 -5.78 24.79 -17.01
N MET A 166 -6.89 24.32 -17.59
CA MET A 166 -7.94 25.18 -18.16
C MET A 166 -8.92 25.70 -17.11
N LEU A 167 -9.06 25.01 -15.96
CA LEU A 167 -9.91 25.49 -14.87
C LEU A 167 -9.17 26.47 -13.95
N PRO A 168 -9.77 27.63 -13.62
CA PRO A 168 -9.29 28.50 -12.56
C PRO A 168 -9.11 27.72 -11.24
N ARG A 169 -8.11 28.09 -10.44
CA ARG A 169 -7.79 27.39 -9.17
C ARG A 169 -8.99 27.27 -8.24
N GLU A 170 -9.77 28.32 -8.15
CA GLU A 170 -10.95 28.41 -7.29
C GLU A 170 -12.09 27.43 -7.67
N GLN A 171 -12.04 26.93 -8.90
CA GLN A 171 -13.02 25.98 -9.44
C GLN A 171 -12.54 24.52 -9.37
N ARG A 172 -11.30 24.28 -8.95
CA ARG A 172 -10.75 22.93 -8.85
C ARG A 172 -11.16 22.29 -7.52
N HIS A 173 -11.67 21.07 -7.59
CA HIS A 173 -11.86 20.29 -6.38
C HIS A 173 -10.50 19.91 -5.80
N THR A 174 -10.33 20.07 -4.50
CA THR A 174 -9.20 19.51 -3.77
C THR A 174 -9.55 18.09 -3.30
N LEU A 175 -8.55 17.26 -3.02
CA LEU A 175 -8.80 15.96 -2.41
C LEU A 175 -9.59 16.11 -1.09
N ALA A 176 -9.28 17.15 -0.30
CA ALA A 176 -9.98 17.47 0.95
C ALA A 176 -11.47 17.83 0.75
N SER A 177 -11.83 18.44 -0.39
CA SER A 177 -13.24 18.78 -0.67
C SER A 177 -14.03 17.63 -1.25
N ALA A 178 -13.37 16.69 -1.92
CA ALA A 178 -14.01 15.54 -2.56
C ALA A 178 -14.09 14.32 -1.63
N TYR A 179 -13.11 14.13 -0.76
CA TYR A 179 -13.06 13.00 0.15
C TYR A 179 -13.91 13.24 1.39
N LYS A 180 -14.76 12.27 1.69
CA LYS A 180 -15.51 12.25 2.96
C LYS A 180 -14.69 11.44 3.97
N PRO A 181 -14.19 12.05 5.05
CA PRO A 181 -13.39 11.34 6.05
C PRO A 181 -14.06 10.09 6.61
N CYS A 182 -13.27 9.11 7.01
CA CYS A 182 -13.69 7.81 7.55
C CYS A 182 -14.48 6.96 6.55
N ASN A 183 -14.28 7.14 5.27
CA ASN A 183 -14.89 6.32 4.22
C ASN A 183 -13.84 5.67 3.33
N ASN A 184 -14.25 4.62 2.64
CA ASN A 184 -13.40 4.02 1.61
C ASN A 184 -13.05 5.05 0.54
N VAL A 185 -11.84 4.98 0.03
CA VAL A 185 -11.36 5.89 -1.00
C VAL A 185 -10.47 5.17 -2.01
N MET A 186 -10.67 5.49 -3.28
CA MET A 186 -9.79 5.10 -4.38
C MET A 186 -9.27 6.36 -5.06
N VAL A 187 -7.95 6.46 -5.22
CA VAL A 187 -7.30 7.58 -5.89
C VAL A 187 -6.51 7.07 -7.09
N LEU A 188 -6.76 7.65 -8.28
CA LEU A 188 -5.97 7.42 -9.48
C LEU A 188 -4.89 8.49 -9.61
N ILE A 189 -3.64 8.06 -9.87
CA ILE A 189 -2.48 8.93 -10.12
C ILE A 189 -1.91 8.57 -11.49
N GLY A 190 -1.84 9.55 -12.38
CA GLY A 190 -1.35 9.40 -13.74
C GLY A 190 0.16 9.23 -13.86
N PRO A 191 0.64 8.90 -15.08
CA PRO A 191 2.06 8.87 -15.41
C PRO A 191 2.67 10.28 -15.45
N GLU A 192 3.96 10.38 -15.78
CA GLU A 192 4.65 11.66 -15.92
C GLU A 192 4.04 12.59 -17.00
N GLY A 193 3.37 11.99 -18.00
CA GLY A 193 2.66 12.70 -19.07
C GLY A 193 1.19 13.01 -18.76
N ASP A 194 0.76 12.77 -17.50
CA ASP A 194 -0.63 12.89 -17.05
C ASP A 194 -1.62 11.94 -17.76
N PHE A 195 -2.86 11.97 -17.37
CA PHE A 195 -3.95 11.26 -18.04
C PHE A 195 -4.31 11.96 -19.36
N SER A 196 -4.81 11.21 -20.35
CA SER A 196 -5.40 11.81 -21.53
C SER A 196 -6.76 12.45 -21.20
N PRO A 197 -7.22 13.43 -22.01
CA PRO A 197 -8.56 13.99 -21.83
C PRO A 197 -9.68 12.96 -21.87
N GLU A 198 -9.53 11.94 -22.73
CA GLU A 198 -10.49 10.83 -22.88
C GLU A 198 -10.52 9.95 -21.63
N GLU A 199 -9.37 9.68 -21.02
CA GLU A 199 -9.26 8.94 -19.77
C GLU A 199 -9.94 9.69 -18.62
N VAL A 200 -9.70 10.99 -18.51
CA VAL A 200 -10.34 11.84 -17.50
C VAL A 200 -11.86 11.89 -17.71
N GLN A 201 -12.31 12.03 -18.96
CA GLN A 201 -13.74 12.02 -19.29
C GLN A 201 -14.38 10.67 -18.93
N ALA A 202 -13.75 9.56 -19.29
CA ALA A 202 -14.23 8.21 -18.96
C ALA A 202 -14.30 7.95 -17.46
N ALA A 203 -13.26 8.35 -16.71
CA ALA A 203 -13.23 8.25 -15.26
C ALA A 203 -14.34 9.11 -14.62
N THR A 204 -14.55 10.33 -15.10
CA THR A 204 -15.60 11.23 -14.60
C THR A 204 -16.99 10.65 -14.87
N ALA A 205 -17.23 10.11 -16.07
CA ALA A 205 -18.48 9.42 -16.42
C ALA A 205 -18.73 8.18 -15.53
N ALA A 206 -17.64 7.50 -15.09
CA ALA A 206 -17.72 6.39 -14.15
C ALA A 206 -17.85 6.86 -12.67
N GLY A 207 -17.92 8.17 -12.41
CA GLY A 207 -18.15 8.74 -11.08
C GLY A 207 -16.87 9.02 -10.28
N PHE A 208 -15.72 9.12 -10.92
CA PHE A 208 -14.53 9.68 -10.30
C PHE A 208 -14.59 11.20 -10.31
N VAL A 209 -14.19 11.81 -9.21
CA VAL A 209 -14.10 13.27 -9.06
C VAL A 209 -12.68 13.71 -9.43
N PRO A 210 -12.50 14.58 -10.44
CA PRO A 210 -11.19 15.19 -10.71
C PRO A 210 -10.77 16.06 -9.54
N VAL A 211 -9.55 15.82 -9.02
CA VAL A 211 -9.05 16.54 -7.83
C VAL A 211 -7.63 17.03 -8.04
N THR A 212 -7.30 18.16 -7.38
CA THR A 212 -5.92 18.61 -7.23
C THR A 212 -5.35 18.23 -5.87
N LEU A 213 -4.05 17.95 -5.83
CA LEU A 213 -3.30 17.70 -4.61
C LEU A 213 -2.56 18.96 -4.11
N GLY A 214 -2.87 20.11 -4.65
CA GLY A 214 -2.28 21.40 -4.32
C GLY A 214 -1.75 22.15 -5.54
N ASP A 215 -1.10 23.27 -5.30
CA ASP A 215 -0.69 24.21 -6.35
C ASP A 215 0.66 23.86 -6.99
N SER A 216 1.45 23.01 -6.34
CA SER A 216 2.78 22.61 -6.82
C SER A 216 2.67 21.48 -7.81
N ARG A 217 3.50 21.53 -8.87
CA ARG A 217 3.67 20.38 -9.75
C ARG A 217 4.41 19.26 -9.01
N LEU A 218 3.73 18.17 -8.75
CA LEU A 218 4.29 16.99 -8.09
C LEU A 218 4.78 15.97 -9.12
N ARG A 219 5.79 15.20 -8.76
CA ARG A 219 6.12 13.97 -9.48
C ARG A 219 5.10 12.90 -9.13
N THR A 220 4.94 11.91 -9.98
CA THR A 220 3.97 10.82 -9.83
C THR A 220 4.10 10.13 -8.46
N GLU A 221 5.31 9.75 -8.06
CA GLU A 221 5.54 9.12 -6.76
C GLU A 221 5.21 10.04 -5.58
N THR A 222 5.50 11.33 -5.72
CA THR A 222 5.17 12.33 -4.69
C THR A 222 3.67 12.53 -4.60
N ALA A 223 2.96 12.57 -5.73
CA ALA A 223 1.51 12.70 -5.79
C ALA A 223 0.82 11.50 -5.10
N GLY A 224 1.29 10.28 -5.38
CA GLY A 224 0.76 9.08 -4.73
C GLY A 224 0.95 9.07 -3.23
N MET A 225 2.17 9.37 -2.75
CA MET A 225 2.46 9.48 -1.32
C MET A 225 1.60 10.57 -0.65
N MET A 226 1.50 11.73 -1.29
CA MET A 226 0.76 12.87 -0.76
C MET A 226 -0.73 12.57 -0.67
N ALA A 227 -1.31 11.88 -1.65
CA ALA A 227 -2.71 11.46 -1.61
C ALA A 227 -3.00 10.58 -0.39
N VAL A 228 -2.18 9.55 -0.14
CA VAL A 228 -2.34 8.67 1.02
C VAL A 228 -2.15 9.43 2.34
N ALA A 229 -1.12 10.29 2.43
CA ALA A 229 -0.87 11.10 3.62
C ALA A 229 -2.01 12.08 3.92
N PHE A 230 -2.60 12.71 2.89
CA PHE A 230 -3.74 13.61 3.07
C PHE A 230 -5.00 12.89 3.56
N ILE A 231 -5.28 11.69 3.05
CA ILE A 231 -6.40 10.88 3.51
C ILE A 231 -6.24 10.62 5.01
N HIS A 232 -5.10 10.11 5.46
CA HIS A 232 -4.86 9.88 6.88
C HIS A 232 -4.93 11.16 7.73
N ALA A 233 -4.41 12.29 7.23
CA ALA A 233 -4.48 13.57 7.95
C ALA A 233 -5.92 14.07 8.12
N LEU A 234 -6.75 13.92 7.08
CA LEU A 234 -8.17 14.30 7.12
C LEU A 234 -8.95 13.42 8.10
N ASP A 235 -8.67 12.12 8.10
CA ASP A 235 -9.32 11.17 9.00
C ASP A 235 -8.93 11.38 10.47
N GLN A 236 -7.65 11.65 10.74
CA GLN A 236 -7.18 12.04 12.07
C GLN A 236 -7.85 13.33 12.55
N SER A 237 -7.99 14.33 11.66
CA SER A 237 -8.66 15.60 11.96
C SER A 237 -10.15 15.41 12.26
N ALA A 238 -10.80 14.48 11.55
CA ALA A 238 -12.20 14.13 11.76
C ALA A 238 -12.43 13.22 12.98
N LYS A 239 -11.34 12.79 13.68
CA LYS A 239 -11.38 11.86 14.81
C LYS A 239 -12.11 10.56 14.47
N CYS A 240 -11.83 9.99 13.29
CA CYS A 240 -12.37 8.70 12.90
C CYS A 240 -12.05 7.66 13.97
N LYS A 241 -13.08 7.00 14.47
CA LYS A 241 -12.91 5.88 15.41
C LYS A 241 -12.60 4.62 14.58
N VAL A 242 -11.59 3.91 14.98
CA VAL A 242 -11.25 2.56 14.50
C VAL A 242 -12.01 1.54 15.31
#